data_369be2499cbebeb97889a6e17405b9ec
#
_entry.id   369be2499cbebeb97889a6e17405b9ec
#
_cell.length_a   1.000
_cell.length_b   1.000
_cell.length_c   1.000
_cell.angle_alpha   90.00
_cell.angle_beta   90.00
_cell.angle_gamma   90.00
#
_symmetry.space_group_name_H-M   'P 1'
#
loop_
_entity.id
_entity.type
_entity.pdbx_description
1 polymer ?
#
loop_
_entity_poly.entity_id
_entity_poly.type
_entity_poly.pdbx_seq_one_letter_code
_entity_poly.pdbx_strand_id
1 'polypeptide(L)'
;TATGGVLSYATDGMGAQFTEEEVRAIVKTAKDYGFKVAAHAHGAEGMKRAVLGGVSSIEHGTYMTTEVMELMKERGTYFVPTVIAGRSVADSALIPNYYPEMVKKKALEIGPIIQSTFGKAYKAGVKIAFGTDAGVFGHGKNAREFELMHEAGMPVLEAIQSATLNAADLLGQSQNLGTVEVGKSADIIAVDGNPVETIQSMSQVKFVMREGTVFKNLP
;
A
#
# COMPACT_ATOMS: atom_id res chain seq x y z
N THR A 1 3.72 11.43 8.65
CA THR A 1 3.38 10.18 9.36
C THR A 1 2.36 10.45 10.45
N ALA A 2 1.25 9.70 10.49
CA ALA A 2 0.24 9.84 11.54
C ALA A 2 0.59 9.03 12.80
N THR A 3 1.48 8.03 12.69
CA THR A 3 2.11 7.31 13.81
C THR A 3 3.60 7.12 13.56
N GLY A 4 4.37 6.71 14.58
CA GLY A 4 5.74 6.27 14.37
C GLY A 4 5.83 5.00 13.51
N GLY A 5 7.00 4.76 12.89
CA GLY A 5 7.29 3.59 12.07
C GLY A 5 7.86 2.41 12.88
N VAL A 6 7.81 1.21 12.31
CA VAL A 6 8.38 -0.03 12.90
C VAL A 6 9.87 0.11 13.18
N LEU A 7 10.59 0.72 12.26
CA LEU A 7 12.04 0.91 12.36
C LEU A 7 12.45 2.09 13.26
N SER A 8 11.49 2.83 13.85
CA SER A 8 11.80 3.93 14.74
C SER A 8 12.35 3.45 16.08
N TYR A 9 13.24 4.24 16.68
CA TYR A 9 13.77 3.98 18.03
C TYR A 9 12.81 4.38 19.15
N ALA A 10 11.66 5.01 18.83
CA ALA A 10 10.66 5.37 19.83
C ALA A 10 10.07 4.12 20.47
N THR A 11 9.98 4.10 21.79
CA THR A 11 9.36 3.00 22.55
C THR A 11 7.88 2.88 22.26
N ASP A 12 7.20 4.00 21.98
CA ASP A 12 5.81 4.06 21.54
C ASP A 12 5.74 4.44 20.05
N GLY A 13 6.23 3.53 19.19
CA GLY A 13 6.20 3.71 17.74
C GLY A 13 4.80 3.63 17.13
N MET A 14 3.76 3.28 17.93
CA MET A 14 2.39 3.13 17.44
C MET A 14 1.49 4.30 17.87
N GLY A 15 1.98 5.21 18.71
CA GLY A 15 1.24 6.38 19.18
C GLY A 15 0.92 7.37 18.06
N ALA A 16 -0.26 8.02 18.17
CA ALA A 16 -0.63 9.08 17.25
C ALA A 16 0.30 10.29 17.39
N GLN A 17 0.78 10.81 16.24
CA GLN A 17 1.72 11.93 16.19
C GLN A 17 1.06 13.26 15.85
N PHE A 18 -0.19 13.24 15.42
CA PHE A 18 -1.00 14.43 15.12
C PHE A 18 -2.38 14.33 15.78
N THR A 19 -2.94 15.46 16.11
CA THR A 19 -4.38 15.56 16.41
C THR A 19 -5.19 15.55 15.12
N GLU A 20 -6.50 15.35 15.22
CA GLU A 20 -7.40 15.41 14.07
C GLU A 20 -7.38 16.80 13.41
N GLU A 21 -7.32 17.87 14.23
CA GLU A 21 -7.31 19.27 13.77
C GLU A 21 -6.04 19.58 12.96
N GLU A 22 -4.89 19.07 13.39
CA GLU A 22 -3.62 19.24 12.66
C GLU A 22 -3.67 18.52 11.32
N VAL A 23 -4.15 17.26 11.28
CA VAL A 23 -4.35 16.54 10.02
C VAL A 23 -5.33 17.27 9.12
N ARG A 24 -6.44 17.76 9.66
CA ARG A 24 -7.44 18.52 8.91
C ARG A 24 -6.85 19.81 8.32
N ALA A 25 -5.97 20.50 9.04
CA ALA A 25 -5.27 21.67 8.53
C ALA A 25 -4.33 21.32 7.37
N ILE A 26 -3.57 20.21 7.50
CA ILE A 26 -2.70 19.70 6.42
C ILE A 26 -3.53 19.37 5.17
N VAL A 27 -4.62 18.60 5.33
CA VAL A 27 -5.50 18.19 4.22
C VAL A 27 -6.13 19.41 3.54
N LYS A 28 -6.58 20.40 4.32
CA LYS A 28 -7.14 21.64 3.78
C LYS A 28 -6.12 22.39 2.93
N THR A 29 -4.90 22.57 3.44
CA THR A 29 -3.82 23.24 2.70
C THR A 29 -3.46 22.46 1.42
N ALA A 30 -3.31 21.12 1.51
CA ALA A 30 -3.02 20.29 0.35
C ALA A 30 -4.08 20.43 -0.75
N LYS A 31 -5.37 20.50 -0.35
CA LYS A 31 -6.50 20.68 -1.27
C LYS A 31 -6.43 22.03 -2.01
N ASP A 32 -5.97 23.10 -1.37
CA ASP A 32 -5.80 24.42 -2.00
C ASP A 32 -4.76 24.37 -3.13
N TYR A 33 -3.81 23.44 -3.05
CA TYR A 33 -2.81 23.16 -4.09
C TYR A 33 -3.21 22.03 -5.06
N GLY A 34 -4.39 21.45 -4.93
CA GLY A 34 -4.84 20.32 -5.75
C GLY A 34 -4.18 18.98 -5.39
N PHE A 35 -3.57 18.86 -4.21
CA PHE A 35 -2.90 17.64 -3.76
C PHE A 35 -3.81 16.75 -2.91
N LYS A 36 -3.61 15.44 -3.03
CA LYS A 36 -4.12 14.43 -2.11
C LYS A 36 -3.11 14.20 -0.98
N VAL A 37 -3.58 13.74 0.17
CA VAL A 37 -2.73 13.44 1.33
C VAL A 37 -2.76 11.94 1.61
N ALA A 38 -1.60 11.32 1.60
CA ALA A 38 -1.37 9.95 2.06
C ALA A 38 -0.80 9.97 3.49
N ALA A 39 -1.24 9.07 4.35
CA ALA A 39 -0.79 9.01 5.73
C ALA A 39 -0.20 7.65 6.10
N HIS A 40 1.12 7.60 6.32
CA HIS A 40 1.74 6.47 6.98
C HIS A 40 1.17 6.32 8.39
N ALA A 41 0.65 5.14 8.74
CA ALA A 41 0.15 4.83 10.07
C ALA A 41 0.15 3.33 10.37
N HIS A 42 0.66 2.94 11.54
CA HIS A 42 0.58 1.58 12.06
C HIS A 42 -0.46 1.44 13.18
N GLY A 43 -0.53 2.40 14.11
CA GLY A 43 -1.43 2.36 15.26
C GLY A 43 -2.84 2.87 14.95
N ALA A 44 -3.85 2.25 15.55
CA ALA A 44 -5.27 2.49 15.27
C ALA A 44 -5.71 3.94 15.55
N GLU A 45 -5.24 4.55 16.64
CA GLU A 45 -5.62 5.92 16.99
C GLU A 45 -5.10 6.95 15.97
N GLY A 46 -3.85 6.79 15.51
CA GLY A 46 -3.30 7.67 14.46
C GLY A 46 -4.03 7.49 13.13
N MET A 47 -4.38 6.25 12.76
CA MET A 47 -5.21 5.98 11.59
C MET A 47 -6.58 6.65 11.69
N LYS A 48 -7.25 6.51 12.84
CA LYS A 48 -8.56 7.11 13.10
C LYS A 48 -8.51 8.63 12.91
N ARG A 49 -7.55 9.31 13.54
CA ARG A 49 -7.37 10.77 13.38
C ARG A 49 -7.05 11.17 11.95
N ALA A 50 -6.21 10.40 11.26
CA ALA A 50 -5.88 10.65 9.87
C ALA A 50 -7.12 10.57 8.96
N VAL A 51 -7.94 9.51 9.11
CA VAL A 51 -9.17 9.33 8.32
C VAL A 51 -10.20 10.42 8.64
N LEU A 52 -10.40 10.76 9.93
CA LEU A 52 -11.28 11.85 10.34
C LEU A 52 -10.78 13.21 9.84
N GLY A 53 -9.47 13.41 9.78
CA GLY A 53 -8.83 14.60 9.20
C GLY A 53 -8.97 14.70 7.69
N GLY A 54 -9.38 13.62 7.00
CA GLY A 54 -9.73 13.62 5.58
C GLY A 54 -8.61 13.21 4.63
N VAL A 55 -7.65 12.38 5.09
CA VAL A 55 -6.61 11.84 4.20
C VAL A 55 -7.20 10.95 3.10
N SER A 56 -6.55 10.89 1.96
CA SER A 56 -7.00 10.10 0.81
C SER A 56 -6.64 8.63 0.96
N SER A 57 -5.53 8.32 1.64
CA SER A 57 -5.10 6.95 1.89
C SER A 57 -4.40 6.79 3.24
N ILE A 58 -4.45 5.56 3.74
CA ILE A 58 -3.63 5.06 4.85
C ILE A 58 -2.64 4.05 4.29
N GLU A 59 -1.36 4.28 4.56
CA GLU A 59 -0.27 3.40 4.18
C GLU A 59 0.07 2.44 5.34
N HIS A 60 0.35 1.19 5.04
CA HIS A 60 0.68 0.08 5.95
C HIS A 60 -0.48 -0.44 6.81
N GLY A 61 -1.13 0.39 7.61
CA GLY A 61 -2.34 0.07 8.36
C GLY A 61 -2.25 -1.13 9.30
N THR A 62 -1.08 -1.47 9.83
CA THR A 62 -0.76 -2.76 10.47
C THR A 62 -1.73 -3.17 11.57
N TYR A 63 -2.06 -2.27 12.48
CA TYR A 63 -2.97 -2.53 13.62
C TYR A 63 -4.36 -1.90 13.41
N MET A 64 -4.83 -1.89 12.15
CA MET A 64 -6.15 -1.37 11.80
C MET A 64 -7.25 -2.17 12.49
N THR A 65 -8.11 -1.47 13.22
CA THR A 65 -9.27 -2.06 13.90
C THR A 65 -10.50 -2.07 13.01
N THR A 66 -11.52 -2.85 13.40
CA THR A 66 -12.83 -2.84 12.72
C THR A 66 -13.44 -1.44 12.67
N GLU A 67 -13.31 -0.65 13.74
CA GLU A 67 -13.78 0.73 13.78
C GLU A 67 -13.12 1.59 12.70
N VAL A 68 -11.81 1.47 12.53
CA VAL A 68 -11.07 2.20 11.48
C VAL A 68 -11.47 1.72 10.09
N MET A 69 -11.68 0.41 9.89
CA MET A 69 -12.15 -0.13 8.61
C MET A 69 -13.51 0.46 8.21
N GLU A 70 -14.47 0.50 9.14
CA GLU A 70 -15.79 1.09 8.87
C GLU A 70 -15.68 2.59 8.57
N LEU A 71 -14.86 3.31 9.32
CA LEU A 71 -14.62 4.73 9.08
C LEU A 71 -13.99 4.99 7.71
N MET A 72 -13.02 4.16 7.29
CA MET A 72 -12.41 4.27 5.95
C MET A 72 -13.43 4.03 4.84
N LYS A 73 -14.33 3.07 5.00
CA LYS A 73 -15.43 2.81 4.06
C LYS A 73 -16.38 4.01 3.97
N GLU A 74 -16.80 4.54 5.11
CA GLU A 74 -17.69 5.71 5.19
C GLU A 74 -17.07 6.94 4.50
N ARG A 75 -15.78 7.16 4.69
CA ARG A 75 -15.04 8.32 4.15
C ARG A 75 -14.49 8.10 2.75
N GLY A 76 -14.55 6.86 2.24
CA GLY A 76 -13.97 6.50 0.95
C GLY A 76 -12.44 6.53 0.93
N THR A 77 -11.79 6.48 2.12
CA THR A 77 -10.33 6.46 2.26
C THR A 77 -9.76 5.14 1.76
N TYR A 78 -8.73 5.19 0.94
CA TYR A 78 -8.04 4.00 0.44
C TYR A 78 -7.09 3.41 1.47
N PHE A 79 -6.94 2.09 1.43
CA PHE A 79 -5.89 1.37 2.12
C PHE A 79 -4.82 0.93 1.11
N VAL A 80 -3.56 1.31 1.39
CA VAL A 80 -2.37 0.90 0.63
C VAL A 80 -1.52 0.02 1.54
N PRO A 81 -1.64 -1.33 1.46
CA PRO A 81 -1.21 -2.24 2.51
C PRO A 81 0.31 -2.43 2.61
N THR A 82 1.03 -2.38 1.50
CA THR A 82 2.49 -2.61 1.47
C THR A 82 2.93 -3.87 2.24
N VAL A 83 2.22 -4.98 2.04
CA VAL A 83 2.45 -6.23 2.76
C VAL A 83 3.88 -6.72 2.59
N ILE A 84 4.42 -6.56 1.37
CA ILE A 84 5.81 -6.94 1.05
C ILE A 84 6.83 -6.19 1.91
N ALA A 85 6.60 -4.92 2.23
CA ALA A 85 7.51 -4.15 3.11
C ALA A 85 7.52 -4.75 4.51
N GLY A 86 6.36 -4.99 5.11
CA GLY A 86 6.24 -5.62 6.42
C GLY A 86 6.87 -7.03 6.47
N ARG A 87 6.64 -7.85 5.44
CA ARG A 87 7.26 -9.18 5.31
C ARG A 87 8.79 -9.08 5.19
N SER A 88 9.29 -8.17 4.36
CA SER A 88 10.73 -7.98 4.16
C SER A 88 11.44 -7.48 5.43
N VAL A 89 10.79 -6.61 6.19
CA VAL A 89 11.29 -6.17 7.51
C VAL A 89 11.37 -7.35 8.48
N ALA A 90 10.34 -8.21 8.52
CA ALA A 90 10.34 -9.40 9.37
C ALA A 90 11.43 -10.41 8.95
N ASP A 91 11.58 -10.66 7.65
CA ASP A 91 12.62 -11.55 7.11
C ASP A 91 14.02 -11.03 7.43
N SER A 92 14.26 -9.72 7.31
CA SER A 92 15.53 -9.08 7.65
C SER A 92 15.86 -9.16 9.15
N ALA A 93 14.84 -9.19 10.01
CA ALA A 93 15.02 -9.33 11.45
C ALA A 93 15.50 -10.73 11.87
N LEU A 94 15.40 -11.74 11.00
CA LEU A 94 15.97 -13.07 11.20
C LEU A 94 17.48 -13.10 10.96
N ILE A 95 18.02 -12.11 10.27
CA ILE A 95 19.47 -12.03 10.00
C ILE A 95 20.18 -11.55 11.28
N PRO A 96 21.21 -12.28 11.78
CA PRO A 96 21.93 -11.87 12.97
C PRO A 96 22.50 -10.46 12.85
N ASN A 97 22.27 -9.64 13.88
CA ASN A 97 22.78 -8.27 13.99
C ASN A 97 22.31 -7.29 12.88
N TYR A 98 21.28 -7.63 12.11
CA TYR A 98 20.75 -6.73 11.08
C TYR A 98 20.04 -5.51 11.70
N TYR A 99 19.23 -5.73 12.74
CA TYR A 99 18.56 -4.67 13.51
C TYR A 99 19.01 -4.68 14.98
N PRO A 100 19.01 -3.52 15.66
CA PRO A 100 19.08 -3.48 17.12
C PRO A 100 17.93 -4.26 17.76
N GLU A 101 18.15 -4.87 18.94
CA GLU A 101 17.16 -5.76 19.60
C GLU A 101 15.76 -5.12 19.76
N MET A 102 15.69 -3.82 20.08
CA MET A 102 14.42 -3.10 20.21
C MET A 102 13.62 -3.07 18.89
N VAL A 103 14.31 -2.86 17.77
CA VAL A 103 13.71 -2.84 16.43
C VAL A 103 13.38 -4.26 15.97
N LYS A 104 14.28 -5.21 16.21
CA LYS A 104 14.14 -6.62 15.82
C LYS A 104 12.82 -7.23 16.35
N LYS A 105 12.51 -7.01 17.64
CA LYS A 105 11.28 -7.51 18.22
C LYS A 105 10.03 -7.00 17.47
N LYS A 106 9.93 -5.69 17.22
CA LYS A 106 8.83 -5.09 16.45
C LYS A 106 8.80 -5.61 15.01
N ALA A 107 9.96 -5.74 14.40
CA ALA A 107 10.10 -6.20 13.02
C ALA A 107 9.58 -7.65 12.83
N LEU A 108 9.87 -8.55 13.76
CA LEU A 108 9.40 -9.95 13.70
C LEU A 108 7.88 -10.07 13.82
N GLU A 109 7.24 -9.17 14.57
CA GLU A 109 5.80 -9.19 14.79
C GLU A 109 5.02 -8.65 13.60
N ILE A 110 5.58 -7.68 12.85
CA ILE A 110 4.80 -6.89 11.89
C ILE A 110 4.38 -7.68 10.65
N GLY A 111 5.23 -8.56 10.13
CA GLY A 111 4.99 -9.25 8.85
C GLY A 111 3.68 -10.06 8.83
N PRO A 112 3.45 -10.98 9.79
CA PRO A 112 2.20 -11.73 9.88
C PRO A 112 0.98 -10.85 10.15
N ILE A 113 1.15 -9.79 10.98
CA ILE A 113 0.04 -8.91 11.38
C ILE A 113 -0.43 -8.07 10.19
N ILE A 114 0.47 -7.43 9.44
CA ILE A 114 0.11 -6.58 8.31
C ILE A 114 -0.66 -7.36 7.23
N GLN A 115 -0.22 -8.60 6.91
CA GLN A 115 -0.89 -9.45 5.94
C GLN A 115 -2.27 -9.90 6.43
N SER A 116 -2.39 -10.28 7.72
CA SER A 116 -3.67 -10.64 8.33
C SER A 116 -4.65 -9.47 8.36
N THR A 117 -4.15 -8.28 8.71
CA THR A 117 -4.96 -7.03 8.73
C THR A 117 -5.43 -6.66 7.34
N PHE A 118 -4.56 -6.77 6.33
CA PHE A 118 -4.96 -6.57 4.93
C PHE A 118 -6.12 -7.49 4.54
N GLY A 119 -6.02 -8.79 4.81
CA GLY A 119 -7.10 -9.74 4.48
C GLY A 119 -8.42 -9.42 5.19
N LYS A 120 -8.37 -8.90 6.42
CA LYS A 120 -9.57 -8.44 7.17
C LYS A 120 -10.16 -7.19 6.55
N ALA A 121 -9.33 -6.18 6.23
CA ALA A 121 -9.77 -4.93 5.64
C ALA A 121 -10.39 -5.15 4.25
N TYR A 122 -9.77 -6.00 3.42
CA TYR A 122 -10.32 -6.41 2.14
C TYR A 122 -11.71 -7.06 2.30
N LYS A 123 -11.85 -8.05 3.17
CA LYS A 123 -13.15 -8.71 3.46
C LYS A 123 -14.20 -7.77 4.04
N ALA A 124 -13.79 -6.75 4.77
CA ALA A 124 -14.69 -5.72 5.28
C ALA A 124 -15.14 -4.73 4.19
N GLY A 125 -14.57 -4.79 2.99
CA GLY A 125 -14.93 -3.91 1.87
C GLY A 125 -14.26 -2.54 1.88
N VAL A 126 -13.10 -2.40 2.56
CA VAL A 126 -12.27 -1.21 2.47
C VAL A 126 -11.70 -1.10 1.06
N LYS A 127 -11.72 0.09 0.47
CA LYS A 127 -11.10 0.34 -0.84
C LYS A 127 -9.60 0.08 -0.79
N ILE A 128 -9.08 -0.77 -1.66
CA ILE A 128 -7.66 -1.12 -1.72
C ILE A 128 -7.01 -0.48 -2.95
N ALA A 129 -5.84 0.15 -2.76
CA ALA A 129 -4.94 0.50 -3.84
C ALA A 129 -3.57 -0.14 -3.58
N PHE A 130 -2.93 -0.58 -4.67
CA PHE A 130 -1.63 -1.26 -4.62
C PHE A 130 -0.50 -0.27 -4.28
N GLY A 131 0.38 -0.68 -3.39
CA GLY A 131 1.61 0.01 -3.06
C GLY A 131 2.59 -0.95 -2.40
N THR A 132 3.89 -0.69 -2.51
CA THR A 132 4.93 -1.66 -2.08
C THR A 132 5.94 -1.11 -1.09
N ASP A 133 6.10 0.21 -1.01
CA ASP A 133 7.14 0.85 -0.21
C ASP A 133 8.56 0.33 -0.56
N ALA A 134 8.83 0.19 -1.88
CA ALA A 134 10.16 -0.24 -2.36
C ALA A 134 11.23 0.77 -1.95
N GLY A 135 12.31 0.25 -1.40
CA GLY A 135 13.33 0.97 -0.62
C GLY A 135 13.52 0.29 0.74
N VAL A 136 12.43 -0.20 1.34
CA VAL A 136 12.47 -1.13 2.48
C VAL A 136 13.05 -2.48 2.06
N PHE A 137 12.90 -2.84 0.80
CA PHE A 137 13.48 -4.00 0.15
C PHE A 137 14.07 -3.63 -1.22
N GLY A 138 14.81 -4.54 -1.83
CA GLY A 138 15.46 -4.29 -3.13
C GLY A 138 14.46 -4.05 -4.27
N HIS A 139 14.71 -3.01 -5.10
CA HIS A 139 13.93 -2.72 -6.30
C HIS A 139 13.82 -3.94 -7.22
N GLY A 140 12.73 -4.03 -7.98
CA GLY A 140 12.45 -5.15 -8.90
C GLY A 140 11.66 -6.31 -8.27
N LYS A 141 11.40 -6.28 -6.95
CA LYS A 141 10.60 -7.30 -6.24
C LYS A 141 9.14 -6.88 -6.01
N ASN A 142 8.72 -5.75 -6.54
CA ASN A 142 7.40 -5.15 -6.30
C ASN A 142 6.24 -6.08 -6.62
N ALA A 143 6.38 -6.91 -7.66
CA ALA A 143 5.33 -7.84 -8.09
C ALA A 143 4.96 -8.89 -7.01
N ARG A 144 5.84 -9.15 -6.03
CA ARG A 144 5.54 -10.06 -4.90
C ARG A 144 4.36 -9.56 -4.05
N GLU A 145 4.07 -8.28 -4.07
CA GLU A 145 2.89 -7.74 -3.38
C GLU A 145 1.59 -8.37 -3.89
N PHE A 146 1.47 -8.62 -5.20
CA PHE A 146 0.31 -9.32 -5.77
C PHE A 146 0.13 -10.72 -5.17
N GLU A 147 1.22 -11.47 -5.01
CA GLU A 147 1.20 -12.80 -4.41
C GLU A 147 0.72 -12.73 -2.95
N LEU A 148 1.28 -11.82 -2.17
CA LEU A 148 0.95 -11.64 -0.76
C LEU A 148 -0.51 -11.17 -0.55
N MET A 149 -1.01 -10.31 -1.43
CA MET A 149 -2.42 -9.89 -1.43
C MET A 149 -3.34 -11.07 -1.76
N HIS A 150 -2.96 -11.89 -2.75
CA HIS A 150 -3.71 -13.09 -3.12
C HIS A 150 -3.70 -14.13 -2.00
N GLU A 151 -2.56 -14.41 -1.38
CA GLU A 151 -2.43 -15.29 -0.21
C GLU A 151 -3.35 -14.86 0.95
N ALA A 152 -3.53 -13.55 1.13
CA ALA A 152 -4.43 -12.99 2.15
C ALA A 152 -5.93 -13.05 1.76
N GLY A 153 -6.25 -13.60 0.57
CA GLY A 153 -7.61 -13.87 0.13
C GLY A 153 -8.20 -12.91 -0.90
N MET A 154 -7.39 -12.02 -1.49
CA MET A 154 -7.85 -11.15 -2.58
C MET A 154 -7.81 -11.90 -3.91
N PRO A 155 -8.88 -11.91 -4.72
CA PRO A 155 -8.86 -12.52 -6.06
C PRO A 155 -7.81 -11.85 -6.96
N VAL A 156 -7.19 -12.63 -7.83
CA VAL A 156 -6.10 -12.16 -8.70
C VAL A 156 -6.50 -10.94 -9.54
N LEU A 157 -7.69 -10.96 -10.14
CA LEU A 157 -8.17 -9.82 -10.94
C LEU A 157 -8.34 -8.56 -10.11
N GLU A 158 -8.82 -8.68 -8.87
CA GLU A 158 -8.97 -7.53 -7.98
C GLU A 158 -7.62 -7.00 -7.50
N ALA A 159 -6.63 -7.88 -7.30
CA ALA A 159 -5.25 -7.48 -7.01
C ALA A 159 -4.66 -6.68 -8.19
N ILE A 160 -4.88 -7.10 -9.44
CA ILE A 160 -4.46 -6.35 -10.63
C ILE A 160 -5.22 -5.01 -10.73
N GLN A 161 -6.54 -5.01 -10.48
CA GLN A 161 -7.35 -3.79 -10.45
C GLN A 161 -6.89 -2.81 -9.39
N SER A 162 -6.42 -3.29 -8.24
CA SER A 162 -5.87 -2.43 -7.19
C SER A 162 -4.64 -1.65 -7.64
N ALA A 163 -3.84 -2.21 -8.55
CA ALA A 163 -2.64 -1.59 -9.12
C ALA A 163 -2.91 -0.73 -10.37
N THR A 164 -4.12 -0.78 -10.90
CA THR A 164 -4.51 -0.10 -12.14
C THR A 164 -5.68 0.84 -11.89
N LEU A 165 -6.90 0.36 -11.95
CA LEU A 165 -8.12 1.15 -11.80
C LEU A 165 -8.19 1.91 -10.46
N ASN A 166 -7.98 1.18 -9.36
CA ASN A 166 -8.11 1.76 -8.02
C ASN A 166 -6.96 2.74 -7.71
N ALA A 167 -5.73 2.40 -8.16
CA ALA A 167 -4.59 3.30 -8.03
C ALA A 167 -4.82 4.60 -8.84
N ALA A 168 -5.34 4.49 -10.07
CA ALA A 168 -5.69 5.65 -10.89
C ALA A 168 -6.78 6.52 -10.23
N ASP A 169 -7.80 5.90 -9.59
CA ASP A 169 -8.83 6.63 -8.84
C ASP A 169 -8.24 7.33 -7.61
N LEU A 170 -7.43 6.62 -6.82
CA LEU A 170 -6.74 7.22 -5.68
C LEU A 170 -5.89 8.42 -6.09
N LEU A 171 -5.19 8.34 -7.23
CA LEU A 171 -4.38 9.43 -7.77
C LEU A 171 -5.23 10.55 -8.42
N GLY A 172 -6.53 10.34 -8.66
CA GLY A 172 -7.38 11.27 -9.40
C GLY A 172 -7.06 11.32 -10.90
N GLN A 173 -6.54 10.21 -11.44
CA GLN A 173 -6.07 10.09 -12.83
C GLN A 173 -6.88 9.07 -13.65
N SER A 174 -8.06 8.68 -13.23
CA SER A 174 -8.89 7.67 -13.91
C SER A 174 -9.23 8.00 -15.36
N GLN A 175 -9.22 9.29 -15.72
CA GLN A 175 -9.41 9.73 -17.11
C GLN A 175 -8.18 9.46 -18.00
N ASN A 176 -7.00 9.39 -17.40
CA ASN A 176 -5.71 9.28 -18.11
C ASN A 176 -5.03 7.92 -17.95
N LEU A 177 -5.29 7.21 -16.85
CA LEU A 177 -4.59 6.01 -16.43
C LEU A 177 -5.55 4.89 -16.01
N GLY A 178 -5.01 3.69 -15.79
CA GLY A 178 -5.69 2.56 -15.13
C GLY A 178 -6.36 1.57 -16.06
N THR A 179 -6.57 1.90 -17.34
CA THR A 179 -7.13 0.99 -18.35
C THR A 179 -6.42 1.13 -19.68
N VAL A 180 -6.50 0.09 -20.51
CA VAL A 180 -6.00 0.11 -21.89
C VAL A 180 -7.15 0.55 -22.80
N GLU A 181 -7.28 1.86 -23.00
CA GLU A 181 -8.33 2.50 -23.79
C GLU A 181 -7.77 3.61 -24.66
N VAL A 182 -8.44 3.86 -25.79
CA VAL A 182 -8.08 4.98 -26.69
C VAL A 182 -8.21 6.31 -25.94
N GLY A 183 -7.16 7.13 -26.04
CA GLY A 183 -7.12 8.46 -25.41
C GLY A 183 -6.46 8.49 -24.03
N LYS A 184 -6.13 7.33 -23.44
CA LYS A 184 -5.35 7.24 -22.21
C LYS A 184 -3.85 7.12 -22.49
N SER A 185 -3.04 7.38 -21.44
CA SER A 185 -1.59 7.18 -21.50
C SER A 185 -1.26 5.71 -21.82
N ALA A 186 -0.35 5.50 -22.74
CA ALA A 186 0.12 4.16 -23.10
C ALA A 186 1.19 3.68 -22.10
N ASP A 187 0.78 3.48 -20.86
CA ASP A 187 1.55 2.90 -19.76
C ASP A 187 1.16 1.42 -19.65
N ILE A 188 1.90 0.56 -20.33
CA ILE A 188 1.52 -0.85 -20.54
C ILE A 188 2.67 -1.76 -20.14
N ILE A 189 2.35 -2.81 -19.41
CA ILE A 189 3.24 -3.95 -19.22
C ILE A 189 2.63 -5.20 -19.84
N ALA A 190 3.48 -6.12 -20.32
CA ALA A 190 3.08 -7.49 -20.62
C ALA A 190 3.94 -8.46 -19.81
N VAL A 191 3.29 -9.47 -19.25
CA VAL A 191 3.94 -10.53 -18.48
C VAL A 191 3.97 -11.84 -19.27
N ASP A 192 4.89 -12.71 -18.96
CA ASP A 192 4.92 -14.06 -19.52
C ASP A 192 3.93 -14.95 -18.75
N GLY A 193 3.05 -15.62 -19.49
CA GLY A 193 1.98 -16.46 -18.93
C GLY A 193 0.69 -15.68 -18.60
N ASN A 194 -0.24 -16.40 -17.96
CA ASN A 194 -1.55 -15.88 -17.59
C ASN A 194 -1.61 -15.63 -16.07
N PRO A 195 -1.59 -14.37 -15.60
CA PRO A 195 -1.60 -14.06 -14.17
C PRO A 195 -2.91 -14.50 -13.47
N VAL A 196 -4.02 -14.67 -14.21
CA VAL A 196 -5.28 -15.16 -13.65
C VAL A 196 -5.18 -16.63 -13.25
N GLU A 197 -4.38 -17.41 -13.96
CA GLU A 197 -4.10 -18.82 -13.64
C GLU A 197 -2.96 -18.96 -12.62
N THR A 198 -1.94 -18.10 -12.74
CA THR A 198 -0.72 -18.16 -11.93
C THR A 198 -0.26 -16.75 -11.59
N ILE A 199 -0.58 -16.27 -10.38
CA ILE A 199 -0.28 -14.89 -9.93
C ILE A 199 1.22 -14.55 -10.03
N GLN A 200 2.11 -15.55 -9.92
CA GLN A 200 3.57 -15.40 -10.04
C GLN A 200 4.00 -14.88 -11.43
N SER A 201 3.14 -15.03 -12.46
CA SER A 201 3.36 -14.44 -13.79
C SER A 201 3.54 -12.92 -13.72
N MET A 202 2.97 -12.24 -12.71
CA MET A 202 3.16 -10.81 -12.49
C MET A 202 4.63 -10.40 -12.28
N SER A 203 5.48 -11.33 -11.85
CA SER A 203 6.93 -11.11 -11.73
C SER A 203 7.71 -11.31 -13.04
N GLN A 204 7.07 -11.89 -14.06
CA GLN A 204 7.67 -12.25 -15.35
C GLN A 204 7.44 -11.15 -16.41
N VAL A 205 7.72 -9.88 -16.06
CA VAL A 205 7.50 -8.75 -16.98
C VAL A 205 8.45 -8.83 -18.16
N LYS A 206 7.91 -8.99 -19.35
CA LYS A 206 8.65 -9.07 -20.64
C LYS A 206 8.64 -7.76 -21.40
N PHE A 207 7.57 -6.99 -21.28
CA PHE A 207 7.39 -5.72 -21.98
C PHE A 207 7.05 -4.60 -21.00
N VAL A 208 7.64 -3.42 -21.20
CA VAL A 208 7.34 -2.20 -20.46
C VAL A 208 7.29 -1.03 -21.42
N MET A 209 6.15 -0.34 -21.45
CA MET A 209 5.96 0.91 -22.18
C MET A 209 5.48 1.98 -21.20
N ARG A 210 5.96 3.20 -21.34
CA ARG A 210 5.50 4.39 -20.61
C ARG A 210 5.29 5.54 -21.58
N GLU A 211 4.11 6.14 -21.55
CA GLU A 211 3.74 7.24 -22.44
C GLU A 211 4.06 6.94 -23.93
N GLY A 212 3.83 5.68 -24.34
CA GLY A 212 4.13 5.22 -25.70
C GLY A 212 5.59 4.90 -25.99
N THR A 213 6.51 5.19 -25.07
CA THR A 213 7.94 4.84 -25.21
C THR A 213 8.23 3.48 -24.63
N VAL A 214 8.83 2.58 -25.42
CA VAL A 214 9.18 1.22 -25.01
C VAL A 214 10.52 1.24 -24.27
N PHE A 215 10.52 0.76 -23.02
CA PHE A 215 11.70 0.64 -22.16
C PHE A 215 12.23 -0.78 -22.06
N LYS A 216 11.36 -1.77 -22.23
CA LYS A 216 11.72 -3.18 -22.20
C LYS A 216 10.89 -3.94 -23.22
N ASN A 217 11.55 -4.80 -24.00
CA ASN A 217 10.91 -5.71 -24.95
C ASN A 217 11.76 -6.98 -25.07
N LEU A 218 11.47 -7.98 -24.24
CA LEU A 218 12.15 -9.27 -24.25
C LEU A 218 11.30 -10.31 -24.96
N PRO A 219 11.95 -11.25 -25.69
CA PRO A 219 11.25 -12.37 -26.31
C PRO A 219 10.57 -13.30 -25.30
#